data_369fc5b8f2b4349046eae65515fe79d6
#
_entry.id   369fc5b8f2b4349046eae65515fe79d6
#
_cell.length_a   1.000
_cell.length_b   1.000
_cell.length_c   1.000
_cell.angle_alpha   90.00
_cell.angle_beta   90.00
_cell.angle_gamma   90.00
#
_symmetry.space_group_name_H-M   'P 1'
#
loop_
_entity.id
_entity.type
_entity.pdbx_description
1 polymer ?
#
loop_
_entity_poly.entity_id
_entity_poly.type
_entity_poly.pdbx_seq_one_letter_code
_entity_poly.pdbx_strand_id
1 'polypeptide(L)'
;MKITRLTSGCEVIDDLLGGGFETGVVTQLFGAAGTGKTNICLQLIIECVNSGKKVIFIDSEGFSPERFEQIAGNDAATIAKDVIVYEPVNMDQQYSAIKEIDKIVNENVGLVVLDSATTFYRLSLENNGNIALRRGLANQIAHLHRIARKYSIAVVITNQVYTEVNSGELCPVGGTMIEHLSKAIIKLERIGTGRRRFVIQKHRSRPEGVSCEFMITQAGVR
;
A
#
# COMPACT_ATOMS: atom_id res chain seq x y z
N MET A 1 20.73 -14.06 0.61
CA MET A 1 19.38 -14.04 0.03
C MET A 1 19.32 -12.86 -0.95
N LYS A 2 18.95 -13.09 -2.20
CA LYS A 2 18.81 -11.99 -3.19
C LYS A 2 17.49 -11.25 -2.88
N ILE A 3 17.57 -9.96 -2.59
CA ILE A 3 16.38 -9.13 -2.40
C ILE A 3 15.78 -8.88 -3.78
N THR A 4 14.54 -9.33 -3.96
CA THR A 4 13.77 -9.05 -5.18
C THR A 4 12.94 -7.80 -4.96
N ARG A 5 12.69 -7.03 -6.02
CA ARG A 5 11.90 -5.79 -5.97
C ARG A 5 10.87 -5.78 -7.09
N LEU A 6 9.75 -5.17 -6.81
CA LEU A 6 8.69 -4.88 -7.77
C LEU A 6 8.83 -3.42 -8.17
N THR A 7 9.01 -3.15 -9.46
CA THR A 7 9.02 -1.78 -10.00
C THR A 7 7.68 -1.10 -9.79
N SER A 8 7.71 0.20 -9.55
CA SER A 8 6.50 1.03 -9.53
C SER A 8 6.12 1.56 -10.92
N GLY A 9 7.01 1.39 -11.91
CA GLY A 9 6.90 2.02 -13.22
C GLY A 9 7.14 3.54 -13.20
N CYS A 10 7.60 4.07 -12.08
CA CYS A 10 8.04 5.46 -11.92
C CYS A 10 9.52 5.47 -11.55
N GLU A 11 10.38 5.84 -12.50
CA GLU A 11 11.85 5.75 -12.39
C GLU A 11 12.38 6.44 -11.13
N VAL A 12 11.92 7.66 -10.83
CA VAL A 12 12.40 8.42 -9.67
C VAL A 12 12.05 7.76 -8.33
N ILE A 13 10.91 7.07 -8.24
CA ILE A 13 10.52 6.30 -7.06
C ILE A 13 11.35 5.03 -6.97
N ASP A 14 11.52 4.32 -8.08
CA ASP A 14 12.28 3.08 -8.12
C ASP A 14 13.76 3.32 -7.81
N ASP A 15 14.38 4.37 -8.32
CA ASP A 15 15.75 4.76 -8.00
C ASP A 15 15.92 5.08 -6.53
N LEU A 16 14.99 5.86 -5.95
CA LEU A 16 15.00 6.18 -4.54
C LEU A 16 14.93 4.93 -3.66
N LEU A 17 14.09 3.96 -4.05
CA LEU A 17 13.95 2.67 -3.36
C LEU A 17 15.05 1.66 -3.71
N GLY A 18 15.87 1.94 -4.74
CA GLY A 18 16.94 1.07 -5.22
C GLY A 18 16.48 -0.06 -6.11
N GLY A 19 15.50 0.24 -6.93
CA GLY A 19 14.94 -0.64 -7.96
C GLY A 19 13.51 -1.07 -7.69
N GLY A 20 12.78 -0.37 -6.79
CA GLY A 20 11.38 -0.62 -6.53
C GLY A 20 11.05 -1.13 -5.13
N PHE A 21 9.83 -1.59 -4.95
CA PHE A 21 9.27 -2.05 -3.68
C PHE A 21 9.82 -3.44 -3.31
N GLU A 22 10.37 -3.57 -2.11
CA GLU A 22 10.98 -4.82 -1.65
C GLU A 22 9.94 -5.92 -1.45
N THR A 23 10.24 -7.14 -1.93
CA THR A 23 9.47 -8.34 -1.60
C THR A 23 9.85 -8.89 -0.22
N GLY A 24 8.97 -9.70 0.35
CA GLY A 24 9.19 -10.30 1.68
C GLY A 24 8.97 -9.35 2.85
N VAL A 25 8.44 -8.16 2.60
CA VAL A 25 8.15 -7.15 3.63
C VAL A 25 6.82 -6.45 3.38
N VAL A 26 6.35 -5.75 4.41
CA VAL A 26 5.24 -4.81 4.30
C VAL A 26 5.81 -3.41 4.12
N THR A 27 5.39 -2.73 3.05
CA THR A 27 5.62 -1.30 2.80
C THR A 27 4.34 -0.53 3.11
N GLN A 28 4.46 0.49 3.95
CA GLN A 28 3.37 1.40 4.29
C GLN A 28 3.50 2.70 3.51
N LEU A 29 2.44 3.08 2.80
CA LEU A 29 2.28 4.39 2.19
C LEU A 29 1.29 5.21 3.02
N PHE A 30 1.68 6.36 3.53
CA PHE A 30 0.77 7.23 4.27
C PHE A 30 0.84 8.69 3.79
N GLY A 31 -0.21 9.44 4.06
CA GLY A 31 -0.31 10.84 3.67
C GLY A 31 -1.76 11.28 3.58
N ALA A 32 -1.98 12.58 3.46
CA ALA A 32 -3.31 13.18 3.32
C ALA A 32 -4.08 12.64 2.10
N ALA A 33 -5.37 12.88 2.06
CA ALA A 33 -6.18 12.54 0.88
C ALA A 33 -5.62 13.21 -0.39
N GLY A 34 -5.67 12.50 -1.52
CA GLY A 34 -5.20 13.00 -2.80
C GLY A 34 -3.68 13.11 -2.96
N THR A 35 -2.88 12.50 -2.07
CA THR A 35 -1.41 12.45 -2.20
C THR A 35 -0.91 11.39 -3.17
N GLY A 36 -1.80 10.51 -3.68
CA GLY A 36 -1.44 9.53 -4.71
C GLY A 36 -1.21 8.10 -4.20
N LYS A 37 -1.57 7.78 -2.96
CA LYS A 37 -1.44 6.42 -2.39
C LYS A 37 -2.05 5.35 -3.31
N THR A 38 -3.35 5.48 -3.60
CA THR A 38 -4.08 4.58 -4.50
C THR A 38 -3.50 4.56 -5.92
N ASN A 39 -3.07 5.71 -6.46
CA ASN A 39 -2.43 5.75 -7.80
C ASN A 39 -1.15 4.92 -7.86
N ILE A 40 -0.31 4.98 -6.83
CA ILE A 40 0.90 4.14 -6.72
C ILE A 40 0.49 2.66 -6.61
N CYS A 41 -0.53 2.34 -5.81
CA CYS A 41 -1.04 0.98 -5.69
C CYS A 41 -1.54 0.43 -7.04
N LEU A 42 -2.35 1.20 -7.77
CA LEU A 42 -2.85 0.79 -9.09
C LEU A 42 -1.70 0.57 -10.09
N GLN A 43 -0.69 1.42 -10.08
CA GLN A 43 0.46 1.27 -10.95
C GLN A 43 1.30 0.03 -10.58
N LEU A 44 1.50 -0.23 -9.28
CA LEU A 44 2.14 -1.48 -8.82
C LEU A 44 1.36 -2.74 -9.23
N ILE A 45 0.03 -2.68 -9.22
CA ILE A 45 -0.83 -3.77 -9.72
C ILE A 45 -0.53 -4.05 -11.17
N ILE A 46 -0.50 -3.00 -12.01
CA ILE A 46 -0.24 -3.09 -13.45
C ILE A 46 1.17 -3.67 -13.69
N GLU A 47 2.19 -3.13 -13.03
CA GLU A 47 3.57 -3.59 -13.18
C GLU A 47 3.75 -5.05 -12.71
N CYS A 48 3.06 -5.45 -11.66
CA CYS A 48 3.09 -6.82 -11.17
C CYS A 48 2.49 -7.79 -12.20
N VAL A 49 1.33 -7.46 -12.78
CA VAL A 49 0.70 -8.29 -13.81
C VAL A 49 1.55 -8.33 -15.07
N ASN A 50 2.11 -7.20 -15.51
CA ASN A 50 3.03 -7.14 -16.66
C ASN A 50 4.30 -7.99 -16.46
N SER A 51 4.69 -8.23 -15.20
CA SER A 51 5.78 -9.18 -14.87
C SER A 51 5.36 -10.65 -14.90
N GLY A 52 4.10 -10.96 -15.28
CA GLY A 52 3.54 -12.31 -15.35
C GLY A 52 3.07 -12.87 -14.02
N LYS A 53 2.80 -12.01 -13.02
CA LYS A 53 2.32 -12.39 -11.70
C LYS A 53 0.87 -11.93 -11.47
N LYS A 54 0.19 -12.61 -10.55
CA LYS A 54 -1.14 -12.21 -10.07
C LYS A 54 -1.05 -11.27 -8.89
N VAL A 55 -2.12 -10.51 -8.71
CA VAL A 55 -2.26 -9.55 -7.62
C VAL A 55 -3.50 -9.86 -6.78
N ILE A 56 -3.38 -9.68 -5.47
CA ILE A 56 -4.53 -9.67 -4.56
C ILE A 56 -4.69 -8.22 -4.07
N PHE A 57 -5.85 -7.65 -4.33
CA PHE A 57 -6.20 -6.28 -3.96
C PHE A 57 -7.36 -6.29 -2.98
N ILE A 58 -7.12 -5.85 -1.74
CA ILE A 58 -8.16 -5.64 -0.74
C ILE A 58 -8.46 -4.14 -0.73
N ASP A 59 -9.63 -3.79 -1.25
CA ASP A 59 -10.10 -2.42 -1.41
C ASP A 59 -11.17 -2.10 -0.36
N SER A 60 -10.83 -1.23 0.59
CA SER A 60 -11.74 -0.76 1.64
C SER A 60 -12.19 0.69 1.48
N GLU A 61 -11.70 1.39 0.46
CA GLU A 61 -12.04 2.79 0.18
C GLU A 61 -12.88 2.97 -1.09
N GLY A 62 -12.91 1.96 -1.95
CA GLY A 62 -13.57 2.01 -3.26
C GLY A 62 -12.66 2.65 -4.31
N PHE A 63 -11.94 1.84 -5.07
CA PHE A 63 -11.14 2.37 -6.17
C PHE A 63 -12.01 2.74 -7.38
N SER A 64 -11.52 3.69 -8.20
CA SER A 64 -12.19 4.06 -9.44
C SER A 64 -11.76 3.11 -10.57
N PRO A 65 -12.68 2.32 -11.16
CA PRO A 65 -12.38 1.54 -12.37
C PRO A 65 -11.90 2.42 -13.53
N GLU A 66 -12.51 3.61 -13.70
CA GLU A 66 -12.09 4.58 -14.72
C GLU A 66 -10.62 5.00 -14.53
N ARG A 67 -10.19 5.16 -13.27
CA ARG A 67 -8.79 5.50 -12.96
C ARG A 67 -7.85 4.37 -13.29
N PHE A 68 -8.24 3.13 -13.01
CA PHE A 68 -7.50 1.94 -13.40
C PHE A 68 -7.35 1.85 -14.92
N GLU A 69 -8.45 2.04 -15.67
CA GLU A 69 -8.45 2.05 -17.13
C GLU A 69 -7.56 3.16 -17.71
N GLN A 70 -7.58 4.36 -17.13
CA GLN A 70 -6.69 5.46 -17.56
C GLN A 70 -5.20 5.10 -17.42
N ILE A 71 -4.81 4.41 -16.34
CA ILE A 71 -3.43 4.05 -16.08
C ILE A 71 -3.01 2.84 -16.91
N ALA A 72 -3.86 1.82 -16.99
CA ALA A 72 -3.60 0.57 -17.71
C ALA A 72 -3.75 0.72 -19.24
N GLY A 73 -4.49 1.73 -19.70
CA GLY A 73 -4.74 1.96 -21.12
C GLY A 73 -5.49 0.80 -21.80
N ASN A 74 -5.04 0.44 -22.99
CA ASN A 74 -5.68 -0.61 -23.78
C ASN A 74 -5.61 -2.02 -23.16
N ASP A 75 -4.70 -2.22 -22.21
CA ASP A 75 -4.45 -3.52 -21.58
C ASP A 75 -5.30 -3.74 -20.31
N ALA A 76 -6.13 -2.76 -19.92
CA ALA A 76 -6.91 -2.79 -18.69
C ALA A 76 -7.72 -4.09 -18.51
N ALA A 77 -8.47 -4.51 -19.53
CA ALA A 77 -9.27 -5.73 -19.47
C ALA A 77 -8.44 -7.01 -19.38
N THR A 78 -7.23 -7.00 -19.91
CA THR A 78 -6.29 -8.13 -19.82
C THR A 78 -5.65 -8.19 -18.45
N ILE A 79 -5.19 -7.05 -17.93
CA ILE A 79 -4.58 -6.93 -16.60
C ILE A 79 -5.58 -7.32 -15.51
N ALA A 80 -6.85 -6.86 -15.62
CA ALA A 80 -7.88 -7.14 -14.64
C ALA A 80 -8.13 -8.65 -14.40
N LYS A 81 -7.87 -9.52 -15.38
CA LYS A 81 -8.03 -10.98 -15.24
C LYS A 81 -7.10 -11.61 -14.22
N ASP A 82 -5.95 -10.99 -13.96
CA ASP A 82 -4.95 -11.47 -13.02
C ASP A 82 -4.97 -10.70 -11.69
N VAL A 83 -6.01 -9.90 -11.45
CA VAL A 83 -6.26 -9.19 -10.19
C VAL A 83 -7.45 -9.80 -9.47
N ILE A 84 -7.22 -10.30 -8.25
CA ILE A 84 -8.27 -10.79 -7.35
C ILE A 84 -8.62 -9.64 -6.41
N VAL A 85 -9.86 -9.16 -6.48
CA VAL A 85 -10.33 -8.03 -5.67
C VAL A 85 -11.22 -8.53 -4.54
N TYR A 86 -10.96 -8.03 -3.33
CA TYR A 86 -11.83 -8.16 -2.15
C TYR A 86 -12.32 -6.77 -1.77
N GLU A 87 -13.63 -6.61 -1.58
CA GLU A 87 -14.28 -5.36 -1.19
C GLU A 87 -14.95 -5.51 0.18
N PRO A 88 -14.18 -5.53 1.29
CA PRO A 88 -14.75 -5.61 2.62
C PRO A 88 -15.53 -4.34 2.95
N VAL A 89 -16.61 -4.47 3.71
CA VAL A 89 -17.44 -3.34 4.16
C VAL A 89 -17.28 -3.07 5.67
N ASN A 90 -16.46 -3.84 6.37
CA ASN A 90 -16.14 -3.65 7.78
C ASN A 90 -14.83 -4.35 8.17
N MET A 91 -14.39 -4.13 9.41
CA MET A 91 -13.13 -4.64 9.95
C MET A 91 -13.06 -6.18 9.96
N ASP A 92 -14.17 -6.86 10.23
CA ASP A 92 -14.23 -8.33 10.31
C ASP A 92 -14.12 -8.96 8.92
N GLN A 93 -14.78 -8.38 7.93
CA GLN A 93 -14.65 -8.81 6.53
C GLN A 93 -13.24 -8.55 6.00
N GLN A 94 -12.62 -7.41 6.33
CA GLN A 94 -11.24 -7.13 5.97
C GLN A 94 -10.31 -8.19 6.57
N TYR A 95 -10.49 -8.55 7.83
CA TYR A 95 -9.70 -9.61 8.46
C TYR A 95 -9.96 -10.99 7.83
N SER A 96 -11.19 -11.27 7.47
CA SER A 96 -11.56 -12.52 6.78
C SER A 96 -10.90 -12.61 5.41
N ALA A 97 -10.91 -11.53 4.62
CA ALA A 97 -10.21 -11.44 3.35
C ALA A 97 -8.70 -11.70 3.51
N ILE A 98 -8.07 -11.07 4.50
CA ILE A 98 -6.64 -11.29 4.79
C ILE A 98 -6.34 -12.76 5.17
N LYS A 99 -7.22 -13.43 5.92
CA LYS A 99 -7.06 -14.85 6.23
C LYS A 99 -7.23 -15.74 4.99
N GLU A 100 -8.10 -15.35 4.09
CA GLU A 100 -8.35 -16.10 2.87
C GLU A 100 -7.15 -16.09 1.91
N ILE A 101 -6.31 -15.06 1.97
CA ILE A 101 -5.07 -14.98 1.20
C ILE A 101 -4.20 -16.22 1.43
N ASP A 102 -4.10 -16.73 2.66
CA ASP A 102 -3.31 -17.93 2.95
C ASP A 102 -3.74 -19.16 2.13
N LYS A 103 -4.99 -19.21 1.66
CA LYS A 103 -5.53 -20.35 0.88
C LYS A 103 -5.26 -20.22 -0.62
N ILE A 104 -5.13 -18.99 -1.12
CA ILE A 104 -5.03 -18.70 -2.55
C ILE A 104 -3.66 -18.25 -2.99
N VAL A 105 -2.83 -17.73 -2.06
CA VAL A 105 -1.48 -17.27 -2.37
C VAL A 105 -0.57 -18.46 -2.71
N ASN A 106 0.14 -18.31 -3.82
CA ASN A 106 1.11 -19.29 -4.32
C ASN A 106 2.23 -18.53 -5.07
N GLU A 107 3.13 -19.26 -5.72
CA GLU A 107 4.26 -18.69 -6.45
C GLU A 107 3.88 -17.77 -7.62
N ASN A 108 2.62 -17.83 -8.08
CA ASN A 108 2.13 -16.97 -9.16
C ASN A 108 1.67 -15.60 -8.64
N VAL A 109 1.50 -15.42 -7.33
CA VAL A 109 1.16 -14.12 -6.74
C VAL A 109 2.44 -13.31 -6.50
N GLY A 110 2.49 -12.06 -6.95
CA GLY A 110 3.62 -11.16 -6.79
C GLY A 110 3.38 -10.00 -5.83
N LEU A 111 2.11 -9.62 -5.65
CA LEU A 111 1.72 -8.43 -4.89
C LEU A 111 0.44 -8.66 -4.11
N VAL A 112 0.42 -8.18 -2.87
CA VAL A 112 -0.82 -7.95 -2.10
C VAL A 112 -0.90 -6.47 -1.77
N VAL A 113 -2.04 -5.86 -2.06
CA VAL A 113 -2.35 -4.46 -1.69
C VAL A 113 -3.51 -4.46 -0.70
N LEU A 114 -3.42 -3.64 0.34
CA LEU A 114 -4.53 -3.30 1.24
C LEU A 114 -4.72 -1.79 1.24
N ASP A 115 -5.72 -1.30 0.53
CA ASP A 115 -6.06 0.12 0.39
C ASP A 115 -7.47 0.39 0.96
N SER A 116 -7.59 0.87 2.18
CA SER A 116 -6.55 1.16 3.15
C SER A 116 -6.64 0.25 4.38
N ALA A 117 -5.54 0.09 5.07
CA ALA A 117 -5.48 -0.69 6.30
C ALA A 117 -6.31 -0.09 7.43
N THR A 118 -6.61 1.21 7.39
CA THR A 118 -7.11 1.96 8.55
C THR A 118 -8.49 2.57 8.39
N THR A 119 -9.16 2.41 7.27
CA THR A 119 -10.51 2.94 7.04
C THR A 119 -11.50 2.45 8.12
N PHE A 120 -11.67 1.16 8.27
CA PHE A 120 -12.61 0.61 9.24
C PHE A 120 -12.13 0.75 10.69
N TYR A 121 -10.81 0.72 10.90
CA TYR A 121 -10.23 0.99 12.22
C TYR A 121 -10.58 2.40 12.68
N ARG A 122 -10.46 3.41 11.84
CA ARG A 122 -10.80 4.80 12.17
C ARG A 122 -12.28 4.97 12.48
N LEU A 123 -13.17 4.42 11.65
CA LEU A 123 -14.62 4.45 11.90
C LEU A 123 -15.00 3.77 13.23
N SER A 124 -14.28 2.72 13.60
CA SER A 124 -14.52 2.03 14.87
C SER A 124 -13.98 2.78 16.10
N LEU A 125 -12.95 3.61 15.94
CA LEU A 125 -12.42 4.45 17.01
C LEU A 125 -13.40 5.54 17.43
N GLU A 126 -14.17 6.10 16.49
CA GLU A 126 -15.19 7.11 16.76
C GLU A 126 -16.32 6.55 17.66
N ASN A 127 -16.52 5.23 17.65
CA ASN A 127 -17.58 4.55 18.39
C ASN A 127 -17.16 3.91 19.72
N ASN A 128 -15.90 3.85 20.08
CA ASN A 128 -15.33 3.45 21.39
C ASN A 128 -13.89 2.92 21.20
N GLY A 129 -12.90 3.80 21.27
CA GLY A 129 -11.48 3.46 21.11
C GLY A 129 -11.02 2.36 22.08
N ASN A 130 -10.95 1.12 21.60
CA ASN A 130 -10.67 -0.05 22.41
C ASN A 130 -9.31 -0.66 22.07
N ILE A 131 -8.59 -1.14 23.07
CA ILE A 131 -7.34 -1.90 22.95
C ILE A 131 -7.52 -3.10 22.01
N ALA A 132 -8.71 -3.71 21.99
CA ALA A 132 -9.04 -4.83 21.11
C ALA A 132 -8.97 -4.44 19.61
N LEU A 133 -9.41 -3.24 19.22
CA LEU A 133 -9.34 -2.76 17.84
C LEU A 133 -7.90 -2.56 17.38
N ARG A 134 -7.06 -1.95 18.24
CA ARG A 134 -5.63 -1.79 17.96
C ARG A 134 -4.94 -3.14 17.76
N ARG A 135 -5.25 -4.11 18.63
CA ARG A 135 -4.73 -5.47 18.54
C ARG A 135 -5.24 -6.17 17.28
N GLY A 136 -6.50 -5.98 16.91
CA GLY A 136 -7.09 -6.51 15.68
C GLY A 136 -6.37 -6.01 14.44
N LEU A 137 -6.14 -4.71 14.33
CA LEU A 137 -5.39 -4.11 13.22
C LEU A 137 -3.95 -4.62 13.16
N ALA A 138 -3.26 -4.67 14.30
CA ALA A 138 -1.90 -5.20 14.37
C ALA A 138 -1.82 -6.67 13.93
N ASN A 139 -2.79 -7.50 14.32
CA ASN A 139 -2.85 -8.90 13.90
C ASN A 139 -3.03 -9.02 12.38
N GLN A 140 -3.81 -8.15 11.75
CA GLN A 140 -3.96 -8.11 10.30
C GLN A 140 -2.64 -7.80 9.60
N ILE A 141 -1.92 -6.77 10.04
CA ILE A 141 -0.64 -6.38 9.44
C ILE A 141 0.44 -7.46 9.72
N ALA A 142 0.45 -8.05 10.91
CA ALA A 142 1.36 -9.16 11.22
C ALA A 142 1.09 -10.39 10.34
N HIS A 143 -0.17 -10.65 10.02
CA HIS A 143 -0.56 -11.71 9.10
C HIS A 143 -0.04 -11.44 7.66
N LEU A 144 -0.26 -10.23 7.15
CA LEU A 144 0.28 -9.79 5.86
C LEU A 144 1.81 -9.86 5.82
N HIS A 145 2.50 -9.47 6.89
CA HIS A 145 3.96 -9.58 6.99
C HIS A 145 4.43 -11.05 6.94
N ARG A 146 3.70 -11.98 7.57
CA ARG A 146 3.99 -13.41 7.50
C ARG A 146 3.84 -13.94 6.07
N ILE A 147 2.77 -13.55 5.37
CA ILE A 147 2.54 -13.90 3.97
C ILE A 147 3.68 -13.36 3.09
N ALA A 148 4.00 -12.08 3.22
CA ALA A 148 5.09 -11.45 2.49
C ALA A 148 6.39 -12.27 2.58
N ARG A 149 6.78 -12.64 3.81
CA ARG A 149 8.00 -13.43 4.07
C ARG A 149 7.94 -14.86 3.54
N LYS A 150 6.80 -15.54 3.76
CA LYS A 150 6.64 -16.95 3.38
C LYS A 150 6.72 -17.14 1.87
N TYR A 151 6.11 -16.25 1.11
CA TYR A 151 6.00 -16.35 -0.34
C TYR A 151 6.96 -15.42 -1.09
N SER A 152 7.75 -14.60 -0.38
CA SER A 152 8.68 -13.62 -0.98
C SER A 152 7.99 -12.65 -1.92
N ILE A 153 6.80 -12.21 -1.59
CA ILE A 153 5.99 -11.25 -2.36
C ILE A 153 6.05 -9.85 -1.78
N ALA A 154 5.75 -8.85 -2.60
CA ALA A 154 5.55 -7.49 -2.11
C ALA A 154 4.19 -7.36 -1.40
N VAL A 155 4.16 -6.66 -0.27
CA VAL A 155 2.90 -6.26 0.37
C VAL A 155 2.93 -4.75 0.57
N VAL A 156 1.91 -4.07 0.06
CA VAL A 156 1.76 -2.62 0.19
C VAL A 156 0.46 -2.34 0.92
N ILE A 157 0.55 -1.55 1.98
CA ILE A 157 -0.62 -1.05 2.69
C ILE A 157 -0.67 0.47 2.57
N THR A 158 -1.85 1.03 2.38
CA THR A 158 -2.04 2.46 2.51
C THR A 158 -2.60 2.78 3.89
N ASN A 159 -2.31 3.97 4.36
CA ASN A 159 -2.72 4.42 5.67
C ASN A 159 -3.21 5.87 5.62
N GLN A 160 -4.28 6.14 6.33
CA GLN A 160 -4.79 7.49 6.55
C GLN A 160 -3.94 8.21 7.59
N VAL A 161 -4.11 9.54 7.69
CA VAL A 161 -3.41 10.38 8.65
C VAL A 161 -4.40 11.12 9.56
N TYR A 162 -3.91 11.49 10.73
CA TYR A 162 -4.54 12.45 11.63
C TYR A 162 -3.53 13.57 11.94
N THR A 163 -4.03 14.71 12.35
CA THR A 163 -3.17 15.80 12.82
C THR A 163 -2.95 15.64 14.32
N GLU A 164 -1.71 15.53 14.75
CA GLU A 164 -1.37 15.50 16.16
C GLU A 164 -1.55 16.88 16.77
N VAL A 165 -2.29 16.95 17.88
CA VAL A 165 -2.73 18.23 18.46
C VAL A 165 -1.57 19.08 18.97
N ASN A 166 -0.52 18.45 19.50
CA ASN A 166 0.60 19.19 20.13
C ASN A 166 1.63 19.70 19.11
N SER A 167 1.92 18.92 18.06
CA SER A 167 2.93 19.26 17.05
C SER A 167 2.35 19.86 15.78
N GLY A 168 1.05 19.66 15.51
CA GLY A 168 0.43 20.00 14.23
C GLY A 168 0.85 19.09 13.07
N GLU A 169 1.62 18.04 13.34
CA GLU A 169 2.14 17.14 12.33
C GLU A 169 1.09 16.10 11.88
N LEU A 170 1.21 15.69 10.62
CA LEU A 170 0.40 14.60 10.07
C LEU A 170 1.04 13.27 10.42
N CYS A 171 0.39 12.52 11.31
CA CYS A 171 0.82 11.22 11.77
C CYS A 171 -0.04 10.10 11.15
N PRO A 172 0.54 8.92 10.85
CA PRO A 172 -0.22 7.78 10.35
C PRO A 172 -1.14 7.21 11.44
N VAL A 173 -2.36 6.85 11.06
CA VAL A 173 -3.31 6.19 11.96
C VAL A 173 -2.78 4.82 12.36
N GLY A 174 -3.05 4.38 13.61
CA GLY A 174 -2.65 3.07 14.12
C GLY A 174 -1.34 3.04 14.92
N GLY A 175 -0.57 4.15 14.90
CA GLY A 175 0.57 4.38 15.79
C GLY A 175 1.74 3.41 15.59
N THR A 176 2.60 3.36 16.61
CA THR A 176 3.91 2.66 16.58
C THR A 176 3.82 1.17 16.25
N MET A 177 2.68 0.52 16.50
CA MET A 177 2.53 -0.92 16.25
C MET A 177 2.58 -1.25 14.75
N ILE A 178 1.92 -0.46 13.89
CA ILE A 178 2.00 -0.62 12.44
C ILE A 178 3.41 -0.25 11.94
N GLU A 179 4.02 0.78 12.53
CA GLU A 179 5.38 1.19 12.19
C GLU A 179 6.40 0.09 12.45
N HIS A 180 6.28 -0.66 13.55
CA HIS A 180 7.17 -1.79 13.84
C HIS A 180 7.02 -2.96 12.87
N LEU A 181 5.80 -3.23 12.42
CA LEU A 181 5.50 -4.30 11.48
C LEU A 181 5.89 -3.95 10.05
N SER A 182 5.80 -2.68 9.66
CA SER A 182 6.22 -2.19 8.35
C SER A 182 7.75 -2.02 8.31
N LYS A 183 8.38 -2.55 7.26
CA LYS A 183 9.84 -2.48 7.07
C LYS A 183 10.28 -1.33 6.17
N ALA A 184 9.36 -0.81 5.37
CA ALA A 184 9.48 0.45 4.66
C ALA A 184 8.26 1.30 5.00
N ILE A 185 8.47 2.58 5.31
CA ILE A 185 7.43 3.55 5.62
C ILE A 185 7.69 4.79 4.79
N ILE A 186 6.72 5.15 3.99
CA ILE A 186 6.81 6.22 3.01
C ILE A 186 5.72 7.26 3.28
N LYS A 187 6.14 8.50 3.44
CA LYS A 187 5.24 9.65 3.52
C LYS A 187 5.03 10.25 2.14
N LEU A 188 3.78 10.46 1.78
CA LEU A 188 3.40 11.16 0.54
C LEU A 188 2.87 12.55 0.87
N GLU A 189 3.40 13.57 0.19
CA GLU A 189 3.05 14.96 0.41
C GLU A 189 2.56 15.63 -0.87
N ARG A 190 1.63 16.58 -0.73
CA ARG A 190 1.25 17.50 -1.81
C ARG A 190 2.18 18.70 -1.79
N ILE A 191 2.87 18.98 -2.89
CA ILE A 191 3.80 20.12 -3.01
C ILE A 191 3.38 21.11 -4.09
N GLY A 192 2.30 20.81 -4.80
CA GLY A 192 1.77 21.68 -5.86
C GLY A 192 0.69 20.98 -6.69
N THR A 193 0.16 21.68 -7.68
CA THR A 193 -0.82 21.12 -8.63
C THR A 193 -0.19 19.97 -9.40
N GLY A 194 -0.78 18.78 -9.29
CA GLY A 194 -0.24 17.54 -9.88
C GLY A 194 1.06 17.03 -9.24
N ARG A 195 1.83 17.86 -8.55
CA ARG A 195 3.14 17.51 -7.98
C ARG A 195 3.01 16.93 -6.58
N ARG A 196 3.80 15.89 -6.33
CA ARG A 196 3.86 15.14 -5.07
C ARG A 196 5.30 14.91 -4.67
N ARG A 197 5.50 14.65 -3.37
CA ARG A 197 6.80 14.23 -2.83
C ARG A 197 6.64 12.87 -2.16
N PHE A 198 7.58 11.98 -2.45
CA PHE A 198 7.74 10.67 -1.86
C PHE A 198 8.93 10.73 -0.89
N VAL A 199 8.70 10.56 0.40
CA VAL A 199 9.72 10.70 1.45
C VAL A 199 9.89 9.39 2.18
N ILE A 200 11.10 8.89 2.27
CA ILE A 200 11.42 7.71 3.09
C ILE A 200 11.45 8.11 4.56
N GLN A 201 10.50 7.61 5.35
CA GLN A 201 10.49 7.74 6.81
C GLN A 201 11.22 6.59 7.50
N LYS A 202 11.19 5.41 6.88
CA LYS A 202 11.86 4.22 7.36
C LYS A 202 12.15 3.29 6.19
N HIS A 203 13.35 2.75 6.13
CA HIS A 203 13.72 1.73 5.17
C HIS A 203 14.93 0.94 5.67
N ARG A 204 15.05 -0.34 5.29
CA ARG A 204 16.15 -1.19 5.78
C ARG A 204 17.52 -0.83 5.20
N SER A 205 17.56 -0.24 4.02
CA SER A 205 18.78 0.01 3.25
C SER A 205 18.84 1.40 2.60
N ARG A 206 17.94 2.29 2.93
CA ARG A 206 17.92 3.68 2.46
C ARG A 206 17.87 4.63 3.64
N PRO A 207 18.54 5.78 3.57
CA PRO A 207 18.51 6.77 4.64
C PRO A 207 17.10 7.33 4.86
N GLU A 208 16.78 7.63 6.11
CA GLU A 208 15.58 8.39 6.45
C GLU A 208 15.70 9.83 5.93
N GLY A 209 14.56 10.42 5.54
CA GLY A 209 14.46 11.79 5.08
C GLY A 209 14.78 12.00 3.60
N VAL A 210 15.40 11.04 2.92
CA VAL A 210 15.60 11.16 1.47
C VAL A 210 14.27 11.12 0.73
N SER A 211 14.17 11.89 -0.35
CA SER A 211 12.91 12.07 -1.07
C SER A 211 13.10 12.27 -2.56
N CYS A 212 12.06 11.99 -3.33
CA CYS A 212 11.94 12.38 -4.73
C CYS A 212 10.60 13.06 -4.97
N GLU A 213 10.52 13.82 -6.05
CA GLU A 213 9.27 14.42 -6.52
C GLU A 213 8.74 13.65 -7.72
N PHE A 214 7.42 13.51 -7.79
CA PHE A 214 6.73 12.85 -8.88
C PHE A 214 5.44 13.61 -9.23
N MET A 215 4.86 13.29 -10.37
CA MET A 215 3.60 13.87 -10.83
C MET A 215 2.52 12.80 -10.94
N ILE A 216 1.29 13.18 -10.59
CA ILE A 216 0.11 12.38 -10.91
C ILE A 216 -0.42 12.91 -12.25
N THR A 217 -0.39 12.07 -13.26
CA THR A 217 -0.84 12.35 -14.62
C THR A 217 -2.03 11.47 -14.99
N GLN A 218 -2.60 11.66 -16.16
CA GLN A 218 -3.63 10.76 -16.67
C GLN A 218 -3.12 9.32 -16.80
N ALA A 219 -1.86 9.13 -17.23
CA ALA A 219 -1.23 7.82 -17.38
C ALA A 219 -0.53 7.32 -16.11
N GLY A 220 -0.99 7.73 -14.91
CA GLY A 220 -0.43 7.27 -13.64
C GLY A 220 0.57 8.21 -13.01
N VAL A 221 1.50 7.63 -12.28
CA VAL A 221 2.59 8.31 -11.56
C VAL A 221 3.82 8.39 -12.47
N ARG A 222 4.40 9.57 -12.59
CA ARG A 222 5.60 9.81 -13.42
C ARG A 222 6.60 10.70 -12.69
#